data_29f5cf542cb4322dddc7d5aa8c5ad9cf
#
_entry.id   29f5cf542cb4322dddc7d5aa8c5ad9cf
#
_cell.length_a   1.000
_cell.length_b   1.000
_cell.length_c   1.000
_cell.angle_alpha   90.00
_cell.angle_beta   90.00
_cell.angle_gamma   90.00
#
_symmetry.space_group_name_H-M   'P 1'
#
loop_
_entity.id
_entity.type
_entity.pdbx_description
1 polymer ?
#
loop_
_entity_poly.entity_id
_entity_poly.type
_entity_poly.pdbx_seq_one_letter_code
_entity_poly.pdbx_strand_id
1 'polypeptide(L)'
;MSDNNPFETPVSKNEFNGYWIPKHNAKVMKEGIDNNTAPFLPNKDGTINAVPIYNASTGYVLPATRLIPAQIEKEKKGYESNIVIGRNFSEMASTSLKENEKGIFYNFKDETGEIHTASYFFPEQTANPTAVLELANENLKPRIDLSNSSIVIVNSNPEEYLSCYLAACKSGAKLSVSPEIAEDFKKKFSVILDNEQLKKEEKDVSIPSMGNTLFNADKKATELCKLYSENTKEQTISQKKNFSYDDDMEMCF
;
A
#
# COMPACT_ATOMS: atom_id res chain seq x y z
N MET A 1 -13.08 33.17 2.84
CA MET A 1 -12.29 32.49 1.81
C MET A 1 -12.97 31.14 1.65
N SER A 2 -13.64 30.90 0.54
CA SER A 2 -14.32 29.63 0.29
C SER A 2 -13.24 28.60 -0.01
N ASP A 3 -13.09 27.63 0.88
CA ASP A 3 -12.30 26.42 0.62
C ASP A 3 -12.88 25.76 -0.63
N ASN A 4 -12.24 25.99 -1.77
CA ASN A 4 -12.56 25.26 -2.99
C ASN A 4 -12.24 23.78 -2.74
N ASN A 5 -13.22 23.06 -2.22
CA ASN A 5 -13.17 21.62 -2.12
C ASN A 5 -13.10 21.07 -3.56
N PRO A 6 -12.00 20.44 -3.99
CA PRO A 6 -11.83 19.97 -5.36
C PRO A 6 -12.89 18.95 -5.78
N PHE A 7 -13.67 18.42 -4.82
CA PHE A 7 -14.80 17.52 -5.06
C PHE A 7 -16.13 18.25 -5.30
N GLU A 8 -16.19 19.56 -5.11
CA GLU A 8 -17.38 20.39 -5.31
C GLU A 8 -17.38 21.13 -6.64
N THR A 9 -16.23 21.24 -7.30
CA THR A 9 -16.15 21.86 -8.63
C THR A 9 -16.50 20.79 -9.68
N PRO A 10 -17.45 21.05 -10.59
CA PRO A 10 -17.72 20.14 -11.70
C PRO A 10 -16.56 20.20 -12.71
N VAL A 11 -15.53 19.43 -12.42
CA VAL A 11 -14.45 19.14 -13.37
C VAL A 11 -15.04 18.22 -14.45
N SER A 12 -14.73 18.44 -15.71
CA SER A 12 -15.22 17.55 -16.76
C SER A 12 -14.79 16.11 -16.45
N LYS A 13 -15.64 15.12 -16.74
CA LYS A 13 -15.34 13.69 -16.47
C LYS A 13 -13.94 13.28 -16.96
N ASN A 14 -13.50 13.81 -18.10
CA ASN A 14 -12.22 13.48 -18.70
C ASN A 14 -11.02 14.12 -17.98
N GLU A 15 -11.16 15.34 -17.46
CA GLU A 15 -10.11 16.00 -16.67
C GLU A 15 -9.95 15.36 -15.29
N PHE A 16 -11.05 14.96 -14.67
CA PHE A 16 -11.06 14.29 -13.38
C PHE A 16 -10.34 12.93 -13.45
N ASN A 17 -10.63 12.12 -14.46
CA ASN A 17 -10.13 10.74 -14.56
C ASN A 17 -8.66 10.64 -14.96
N GLY A 18 -8.13 11.57 -15.75
CA GLY A 18 -6.78 11.44 -16.32
C GLY A 18 -5.67 12.08 -15.49
N TYR A 19 -5.94 13.22 -14.85
CA TYR A 19 -4.90 14.09 -14.30
C TYR A 19 -5.00 14.37 -12.81
N TRP A 20 -6.23 14.46 -12.30
CA TRP A 20 -6.43 14.98 -10.95
C TRP A 20 -6.00 13.99 -9.86
N ILE A 21 -6.34 12.71 -9.99
CA ILE A 21 -6.05 11.70 -8.96
C ILE A 21 -4.54 11.51 -8.73
N PRO A 22 -3.70 11.34 -9.76
CA PRO A 22 -2.25 11.30 -9.57
C PRO A 22 -1.69 12.53 -8.87
N LYS A 23 -2.13 13.74 -9.25
CA LYS A 23 -1.69 15.00 -8.62
C LYS A 23 -2.14 15.09 -7.17
N HIS A 24 -3.39 14.75 -6.88
CA HIS A 24 -3.89 14.72 -5.52
C HIS A 24 -3.11 13.74 -4.64
N ASN A 25 -2.89 12.52 -5.12
CA ASN A 25 -2.12 11.52 -4.39
C ASN A 25 -0.67 11.97 -4.18
N ALA A 26 -0.03 12.59 -5.18
CA ALA A 26 1.31 13.15 -5.03
C ALA A 26 1.35 14.24 -3.95
N LYS A 27 0.37 15.14 -3.93
CA LYS A 27 0.24 16.17 -2.89
C LYS A 27 0.09 15.55 -1.50
N VAL A 28 -0.82 14.58 -1.33
CA VAL A 28 -1.06 13.91 -0.05
C VAL A 28 0.19 13.19 0.44
N MET A 29 0.90 12.48 -0.44
CA MET A 29 2.16 11.81 -0.08
C MET A 29 3.26 12.82 0.29
N LYS A 30 3.35 13.94 -0.44
CA LYS A 30 4.30 15.01 -0.14
C LYS A 30 4.05 15.63 1.23
N GLU A 31 2.81 15.97 1.53
CA GLU A 31 2.40 16.45 2.85
C GLU A 31 2.76 15.44 3.96
N GLY A 32 2.56 14.15 3.72
CA GLY A 32 2.96 13.08 4.65
C GLY A 32 4.48 13.03 4.88
N ILE A 33 5.29 13.25 3.84
CA ILE A 33 6.76 13.33 3.96
C ILE A 33 7.15 14.58 4.76
N ASP A 34 6.63 15.74 4.41
CA ASP A 34 6.99 17.03 5.02
C ASP A 34 6.61 17.07 6.51
N ASN A 35 5.52 16.41 6.89
CA ASN A 35 5.04 16.29 8.27
C ASN A 35 5.59 15.05 9.02
N ASN A 36 6.43 14.23 8.38
CA ASN A 36 6.93 12.97 8.96
C ASN A 36 5.83 11.96 9.34
N THR A 37 4.72 11.95 8.63
CA THR A 37 3.55 11.09 8.88
C THR A 37 3.31 10.06 7.78
N ALA A 38 4.14 10.06 6.73
CA ALA A 38 3.97 9.08 5.66
C ALA A 38 4.26 7.65 6.18
N PRO A 39 3.42 6.65 5.84
CA PRO A 39 3.47 5.32 6.46
C PRO A 39 4.73 4.51 6.13
N PHE A 40 5.46 4.91 5.10
CA PHE A 40 6.72 4.31 4.68
C PHE A 40 7.96 4.95 5.33
N LEU A 41 7.77 5.94 6.22
CA LEU A 41 8.89 6.56 6.95
C LEU A 41 9.15 5.84 8.28
N PRO A 42 10.41 5.82 8.72
CA PRO A 42 10.76 5.14 9.95
C PRO A 42 10.32 5.90 11.20
N ASN A 43 10.07 5.14 12.26
CA ASN A 43 10.02 5.62 13.61
C ASN A 43 11.41 6.08 14.09
N LYS A 44 11.50 6.63 15.29
CA LYS A 44 12.75 7.10 15.89
C LYS A 44 13.82 6.02 16.06
N ASP A 45 13.40 4.76 16.18
CA ASP A 45 14.26 3.58 16.32
C ASP A 45 14.68 2.97 14.96
N GLY A 46 14.30 3.58 13.85
CA GLY A 46 14.58 3.10 12.49
C GLY A 46 13.62 2.01 12.00
N THR A 47 12.66 1.57 12.81
CA THR A 47 11.63 0.61 12.36
C THR A 47 10.56 1.28 11.53
N ILE A 48 9.97 0.55 10.58
CA ILE A 48 8.84 1.02 9.77
C ILE A 48 7.64 0.12 10.04
N ASN A 49 6.49 0.73 10.35
CA ASN A 49 5.25 0.00 10.57
C ASN A 49 4.53 -0.26 9.23
N ALA A 50 4.85 -1.40 8.61
CA ALA A 50 4.30 -1.77 7.30
C ALA A 50 2.93 -2.46 7.47
N VAL A 51 1.86 -1.67 7.52
CA VAL A 51 0.48 -2.14 7.71
C VAL A 51 -0.18 -2.42 6.36
N PRO A 52 -0.67 -3.65 6.07
CA PRO A 52 -1.45 -3.92 4.87
C PRO A 52 -2.84 -3.28 4.96
N ILE A 53 -3.41 -2.90 3.80
CA ILE A 53 -4.85 -2.62 3.67
C ILE A 53 -5.40 -3.54 2.60
N TYR A 54 -6.48 -4.25 2.92
CA TYR A 54 -7.10 -5.24 2.06
C TYR A 54 -8.32 -4.67 1.34
N ASN A 55 -8.52 -5.09 0.11
CA ASN A 55 -9.79 -4.87 -0.58
C ASN A 55 -10.77 -5.99 -0.20
N ALA A 56 -11.86 -5.66 0.45
CA ALA A 56 -12.88 -6.63 0.90
C ALA A 56 -13.45 -7.49 -0.22
N SER A 57 -13.63 -6.94 -1.42
CA SER A 57 -14.22 -7.66 -2.56
C SER A 57 -13.27 -8.71 -3.15
N THR A 58 -11.95 -8.46 -3.13
CA THR A 58 -10.97 -9.36 -3.73
C THR A 58 -10.22 -10.18 -2.69
N GLY A 59 -10.18 -9.73 -1.45
CA GLY A 59 -9.44 -10.32 -0.34
C GLY A 59 -7.92 -10.09 -0.38
N TYR A 60 -7.40 -9.36 -1.38
CA TYR A 60 -5.97 -9.09 -1.53
C TYR A 60 -5.57 -7.73 -0.96
N VAL A 61 -4.30 -7.59 -0.60
CA VAL A 61 -3.69 -6.30 -0.26
C VAL A 61 -3.79 -5.36 -1.47
N LEU A 62 -4.11 -4.10 -1.22
CA LEU A 62 -4.18 -3.07 -2.27
C LEU A 62 -2.83 -2.93 -2.99
N PRO A 63 -2.83 -2.65 -4.31
CA PRO A 63 -1.62 -2.28 -5.03
C PRO A 63 -1.08 -0.92 -4.53
N ALA A 64 0.23 -0.69 -4.68
CA ALA A 64 0.95 0.47 -4.13
C ALA A 64 0.25 1.82 -4.38
N THR A 65 -0.24 2.04 -5.60
CA THR A 65 -0.93 3.28 -6.02
C THR A 65 -2.21 3.59 -5.24
N ARG A 66 -2.78 2.59 -4.57
CA ARG A 66 -4.01 2.68 -3.77
C ARG A 66 -3.73 2.47 -2.28
N LEU A 67 -2.75 1.61 -1.96
CA LEU A 67 -2.36 1.29 -0.59
C LEU A 67 -1.87 2.52 0.17
N ILE A 68 -0.89 3.23 -0.40
CA ILE A 68 -0.25 4.36 0.29
C ILE A 68 -1.24 5.50 0.55
N PRO A 69 -2.05 5.96 -0.43
CA PRO A 69 -3.10 6.94 -0.15
C PRO A 69 -4.12 6.48 0.90
N ALA A 70 -4.48 5.19 0.89
CA ALA A 70 -5.41 4.63 1.88
C ALA A 70 -4.82 4.61 3.29
N GLN A 71 -3.54 4.29 3.43
CA GLN A 71 -2.85 4.33 4.72
C GLN A 71 -2.77 5.75 5.29
N ILE A 72 -2.45 6.74 4.44
CA ILE A 72 -2.42 8.15 4.84
C ILE A 72 -3.80 8.63 5.30
N GLU A 73 -4.85 8.29 4.55
CA GLU A 73 -6.23 8.67 4.93
C GLU A 73 -6.67 7.97 6.22
N LYS A 74 -6.31 6.69 6.39
CA LYS A 74 -6.56 5.93 7.62
C LYS A 74 -5.96 6.66 8.84
N GLU A 75 -4.68 6.99 8.79
CA GLU A 75 -3.98 7.71 9.86
C GLU A 75 -4.62 9.08 10.13
N LYS A 76 -4.88 9.85 9.08
CA LYS A 76 -5.48 11.18 9.17
C LYS A 76 -6.86 11.16 9.84
N LYS A 77 -7.64 10.12 9.62
CA LYS A 77 -9.02 9.96 10.14
C LYS A 77 -9.08 9.17 11.44
N GLY A 78 -8.00 8.51 11.84
CA GLY A 78 -7.97 7.64 13.00
C GLY A 78 -8.80 6.37 12.81
N TYR A 79 -8.93 5.86 11.58
CA TYR A 79 -9.62 4.60 11.35
C TYR A 79 -8.78 3.42 11.83
N GLU A 80 -9.42 2.42 12.41
CA GLU A 80 -8.74 1.23 12.96
C GLU A 80 -8.66 0.08 11.95
N SER A 81 -9.66 -0.03 11.07
CA SER A 81 -9.75 -1.10 10.10
C SER A 81 -8.60 -1.09 9.08
N ASN A 82 -8.14 -2.28 8.71
CA ASN A 82 -7.20 -2.50 7.61
C ASN A 82 -7.89 -3.04 6.35
N ILE A 83 -9.16 -2.72 6.19
CA ILE A 83 -10.00 -3.17 5.08
C ILE A 83 -10.63 -1.94 4.44
N VAL A 84 -10.69 -1.95 3.10
CA VAL A 84 -11.49 -0.98 2.34
C VAL A 84 -12.51 -1.70 1.49
N ILE A 85 -13.62 -1.04 1.25
CA ILE A 85 -14.76 -1.53 0.48
C ILE A 85 -15.08 -0.60 -0.69
N GLY A 86 -15.58 -1.14 -1.78
CA GLY A 86 -16.30 -0.38 -2.79
C GLY A 86 -17.76 -0.13 -2.35
N ARG A 87 -18.43 0.82 -3.00
CA ARG A 87 -19.85 1.15 -2.68
C ARG A 87 -20.75 -0.09 -2.75
N ASN A 88 -20.61 -0.90 -3.79
CA ASN A 88 -21.44 -2.11 -3.97
C ASN A 88 -21.24 -3.13 -2.83
N PHE A 89 -20.08 -3.16 -2.20
CA PHE A 89 -19.81 -4.06 -1.08
C PHE A 89 -20.62 -3.67 0.17
N SER A 90 -20.84 -2.38 0.42
CA SER A 90 -21.70 -1.94 1.52
C SER A 90 -23.14 -2.41 1.36
N GLU A 91 -23.63 -2.43 0.11
CA GLU A 91 -24.96 -2.96 -0.21
C GLU A 91 -25.05 -4.47 0.05
N MET A 92 -24.03 -5.25 -0.32
CA MET A 92 -23.93 -6.68 -0.02
C MET A 92 -23.91 -6.96 1.49
N ALA A 93 -23.26 -6.09 2.28
CA ALA A 93 -23.26 -6.17 3.74
C ALA A 93 -24.54 -5.60 4.39
N SER A 94 -25.58 -5.33 3.59
CA SER A 94 -26.88 -4.78 4.04
C SER A 94 -26.70 -3.49 4.88
N THR A 95 -25.77 -2.64 4.50
CA THR A 95 -25.50 -1.35 5.16
C THR A 95 -25.38 -0.23 4.13
N SER A 96 -25.36 1.01 4.60
CA SER A 96 -25.19 2.20 3.77
C SER A 96 -23.97 2.98 4.21
N LEU A 97 -23.40 3.78 3.31
CA LEU A 97 -22.42 4.80 3.67
C LEU A 97 -23.10 5.89 4.51
N LYS A 98 -22.40 6.39 5.51
CA LYS A 98 -22.84 7.55 6.28
C LYS A 98 -22.95 8.78 5.39
N GLU A 99 -23.80 9.71 5.73
CA GLU A 99 -23.96 10.95 4.98
C GLU A 99 -22.64 11.77 4.99
N ASN A 100 -22.37 12.41 3.86
CA ASN A 100 -21.19 13.28 3.64
C ASN A 100 -19.82 12.58 3.73
N GLU A 101 -19.77 11.27 3.80
CA GLU A 101 -18.50 10.54 3.77
C GLU A 101 -17.87 10.59 2.37
N LYS A 102 -16.57 10.88 2.35
CA LYS A 102 -15.76 10.95 1.13
C LYS A 102 -14.87 9.73 1.03
N GLY A 103 -14.94 9.06 -0.11
CA GLY A 103 -14.08 7.91 -0.39
C GLY A 103 -12.70 8.33 -0.92
N ILE A 104 -11.80 7.37 -0.91
CA ILE A 104 -10.47 7.48 -1.52
C ILE A 104 -10.61 7.14 -3.00
N PHE A 105 -10.39 8.12 -3.86
CA PHE A 105 -10.55 7.94 -5.31
C PHE A 105 -9.36 7.21 -5.92
N TYR A 106 -9.68 6.35 -6.89
CA TYR A 106 -8.68 5.70 -7.74
C TYR A 106 -9.18 5.51 -9.16
N ASN A 107 -8.23 5.46 -10.10
CA ASN A 107 -8.52 5.14 -11.49
C ASN A 107 -8.30 3.64 -11.74
N PHE A 108 -9.10 3.07 -12.63
CA PHE A 108 -8.90 1.74 -13.19
C PHE A 108 -9.25 1.74 -14.68
N LYS A 109 -8.68 0.81 -15.41
CA LYS A 109 -9.06 0.55 -16.80
C LYS A 109 -10.01 -0.63 -16.84
N ASP A 110 -11.06 -0.52 -17.61
CA ASP A 110 -11.93 -1.63 -17.93
C ASP A 110 -11.35 -2.55 -19.03
N GLU A 111 -12.11 -3.56 -19.43
CA GLU A 111 -11.70 -4.52 -20.48
C GLU A 111 -11.51 -3.86 -21.85
N THR A 112 -12.13 -2.72 -22.09
CA THR A 112 -11.98 -1.94 -23.32
C THR A 112 -10.78 -0.99 -23.30
N GLY A 113 -10.14 -0.84 -22.13
CA GLY A 113 -9.04 0.09 -21.88
C GLY A 113 -9.51 1.51 -21.51
N GLU A 114 -10.82 1.73 -21.33
CA GLU A 114 -11.36 3.01 -20.88
C GLU A 114 -11.03 3.24 -19.40
N ILE A 115 -10.69 4.49 -19.06
CA ILE A 115 -10.34 4.87 -17.69
C ILE A 115 -11.60 5.30 -16.92
N HIS A 116 -11.87 4.60 -15.86
CA HIS A 116 -12.95 4.89 -14.92
C HIS A 116 -12.41 5.30 -13.56
N THR A 117 -13.24 6.04 -12.82
CA THR A 117 -12.96 6.41 -11.43
C THR A 117 -13.91 5.69 -10.50
N ALA A 118 -13.34 5.13 -9.43
CA ALA A 118 -14.10 4.56 -8.32
C ALA A 118 -13.55 5.06 -6.99
N SER A 119 -14.23 4.68 -5.90
CA SER A 119 -13.85 5.08 -4.56
C SER A 119 -13.81 3.87 -3.64
N TYR A 120 -12.83 3.88 -2.73
CA TYR A 120 -12.81 3.02 -1.56
C TYR A 120 -13.31 3.78 -0.33
N PHE A 121 -13.92 3.05 0.58
CA PHE A 121 -14.37 3.52 1.88
C PHE A 121 -13.86 2.57 2.96
N PHE A 122 -13.59 3.08 4.14
CA PHE A 122 -13.36 2.24 5.30
C PHE A 122 -14.67 1.78 5.94
N PRO A 123 -14.73 0.63 6.63
CA PRO A 123 -15.92 0.17 7.34
C PRO A 123 -16.48 1.22 8.29
N GLU A 124 -15.64 2.01 8.93
CA GLU A 124 -16.01 3.08 9.85
C GLU A 124 -16.87 4.19 9.20
N GLN A 125 -16.83 4.28 7.88
CA GLN A 125 -17.65 5.21 7.07
C GLN A 125 -19.04 4.63 6.75
N THR A 126 -19.38 3.45 7.24
CA THR A 126 -20.69 2.82 7.05
C THR A 126 -21.55 2.89 8.31
N ALA A 127 -22.86 2.74 8.15
CA ALA A 127 -23.81 2.70 9.26
C ALA A 127 -23.62 1.46 10.16
N ASN A 128 -23.11 0.34 9.60
CA ASN A 128 -22.84 -0.88 10.33
C ASN A 128 -21.43 -1.42 9.98
N PRO A 129 -20.36 -0.91 10.61
CA PRO A 129 -18.99 -1.38 10.37
C PRO A 129 -18.80 -2.88 10.65
N THR A 130 -19.45 -3.41 11.67
CA THR A 130 -19.32 -4.82 12.07
C THR A 130 -19.78 -5.77 10.98
N ALA A 131 -20.95 -5.54 10.39
CA ALA A 131 -21.45 -6.38 9.30
C ALA A 131 -20.51 -6.34 8.07
N VAL A 132 -19.91 -5.19 7.79
CA VAL A 132 -18.90 -5.04 6.73
C VAL A 132 -17.68 -5.89 7.02
N LEU A 133 -17.16 -5.83 8.25
CA LEU A 133 -15.95 -6.56 8.66
C LEU A 133 -16.17 -8.08 8.66
N GLU A 134 -17.34 -8.55 9.13
CA GLU A 134 -17.72 -9.96 9.11
C GLU A 134 -17.70 -10.50 7.67
N LEU A 135 -18.43 -9.86 6.76
CA LEU A 135 -18.48 -10.26 5.35
C LEU A 135 -17.10 -10.15 4.67
N ALA A 136 -16.32 -9.12 4.98
CA ALA A 136 -15.00 -8.93 4.39
C ALA A 136 -14.01 -10.02 4.83
N ASN A 137 -14.06 -10.45 6.08
CA ASN A 137 -13.17 -11.49 6.62
C ASN A 137 -13.35 -12.84 5.93
N GLU A 138 -14.55 -13.15 5.45
CA GLU A 138 -14.83 -14.37 4.67
C GLU A 138 -14.08 -14.38 3.32
N ASN A 139 -13.78 -13.19 2.78
CA ASN A 139 -13.12 -13.04 1.49
C ASN A 139 -11.59 -12.92 1.57
N LEU A 140 -11.03 -12.67 2.76
CA LEU A 140 -9.59 -12.44 2.89
C LEU A 140 -8.79 -13.63 2.37
N LYS A 141 -7.80 -13.34 1.55
CA LYS A 141 -6.91 -14.36 0.97
C LYS A 141 -5.67 -14.54 1.84
N PRO A 142 -5.20 -15.78 1.99
CA PRO A 142 -3.94 -16.05 2.68
C PRO A 142 -2.81 -15.27 1.99
N ARG A 143 -1.96 -14.66 2.80
CA ARG A 143 -0.72 -14.02 2.34
C ARG A 143 0.48 -14.92 2.61
N ILE A 144 1.59 -14.65 1.93
CA ILE A 144 2.88 -15.21 2.32
C ILE A 144 3.19 -14.68 3.73
N ASP A 145 3.41 -15.56 4.68
CA ASP A 145 3.75 -15.17 6.06
C ASP A 145 5.27 -15.16 6.24
N LEU A 146 5.81 -13.95 6.37
CA LEU A 146 7.22 -13.69 6.68
C LEU A 146 7.36 -12.93 8.01
N SER A 147 6.40 -13.04 8.93
CA SER A 147 6.40 -12.34 10.22
C SER A 147 7.64 -12.60 11.08
N ASN A 148 8.30 -13.76 10.87
CA ASN A 148 9.57 -14.11 11.50
C ASN A 148 10.80 -13.61 10.75
N SER A 149 10.63 -13.01 9.57
CA SER A 149 11.72 -12.49 8.74
C SER A 149 11.88 -10.97 8.94
N SER A 150 13.09 -10.49 8.64
CA SER A 150 13.39 -9.05 8.68
C SER A 150 13.90 -8.60 7.32
N ILE A 151 13.39 -7.47 6.87
CA ILE A 151 13.86 -6.76 5.67
C ILE A 151 14.57 -5.50 6.15
N VAL A 152 15.80 -5.28 5.69
CA VAL A 152 16.56 -4.06 5.95
C VAL A 152 16.66 -3.29 4.64
N ILE A 153 16.20 -2.05 4.64
CA ILE A 153 16.34 -1.15 3.49
C ILE A 153 17.78 -0.63 3.46
N VAL A 154 18.50 -0.93 2.39
CA VAL A 154 19.90 -0.55 2.19
C VAL A 154 20.10 0.46 1.06
N ASN A 155 19.03 0.82 0.36
CA ASN A 155 19.08 1.71 -0.80
C ASN A 155 18.00 2.80 -0.71
N SER A 156 18.38 4.04 -0.96
CA SER A 156 17.50 5.21 -0.95
C SER A 156 16.82 5.49 -2.29
N ASN A 157 17.08 4.69 -3.34
CA ASN A 157 16.34 4.80 -4.60
C ASN A 157 14.84 4.60 -4.32
N PRO A 158 13.95 5.51 -4.76
CA PRO A 158 12.53 5.45 -4.41
C PRO A 158 11.84 4.12 -4.76
N GLU A 159 12.16 3.54 -5.90
CA GLU A 159 11.58 2.26 -6.33
C GLU A 159 12.06 1.11 -5.43
N GLU A 160 13.35 1.03 -5.11
CA GLU A 160 13.93 0.00 -4.24
C GLU A 160 13.44 0.13 -2.80
N TYR A 161 13.43 1.35 -2.27
CA TYR A 161 12.93 1.65 -0.92
C TYR A 161 11.48 1.21 -0.76
N LEU A 162 10.61 1.66 -1.68
CA LEU A 162 9.19 1.34 -1.65
C LEU A 162 8.93 -0.14 -1.93
N SER A 163 9.77 -0.82 -2.72
CA SER A 163 9.61 -2.27 -2.92
C SER A 163 9.79 -3.07 -1.63
N CYS A 164 10.76 -2.70 -0.78
CA CYS A 164 10.95 -3.29 0.54
C CYS A 164 9.76 -3.01 1.47
N TYR A 165 9.27 -1.76 1.48
CA TYR A 165 8.09 -1.38 2.24
C TYR A 165 6.85 -2.18 1.85
N LEU A 166 6.58 -2.28 0.56
CA LEU A 166 5.42 -3.01 0.02
C LEU A 166 5.54 -4.52 0.25
N ALA A 167 6.77 -5.07 0.17
CA ALA A 167 7.01 -6.47 0.51
C ALA A 167 6.67 -6.76 1.98
N ALA A 168 7.07 -5.88 2.89
CA ALA A 168 6.71 -5.99 4.30
C ALA A 168 5.19 -5.88 4.52
N CYS A 169 4.48 -4.94 3.85
CA CYS A 169 3.03 -4.86 3.89
C CYS A 169 2.35 -6.16 3.42
N LYS A 170 2.86 -6.77 2.34
CA LYS A 170 2.29 -7.98 1.75
C LYS A 170 2.58 -9.25 2.56
N SER A 171 3.67 -9.30 3.31
CA SER A 171 4.15 -10.52 3.96
C SER A 171 4.17 -10.47 5.50
N GLY A 172 4.08 -9.28 6.09
CA GLY A 172 4.20 -9.09 7.53
C GLY A 172 5.64 -9.14 8.05
N ALA A 173 6.65 -9.14 7.18
CA ALA A 173 8.05 -9.07 7.59
C ALA A 173 8.32 -7.78 8.39
N LYS A 174 9.22 -7.86 9.36
CA LYS A 174 9.72 -6.68 10.07
C LYS A 174 10.55 -5.82 9.12
N LEU A 175 10.42 -4.52 9.20
CA LEU A 175 11.09 -3.59 8.30
C LEU A 175 11.88 -2.55 9.08
N SER A 176 13.10 -2.27 8.64
CA SER A 176 13.95 -1.24 9.23
C SER A 176 14.83 -0.56 8.18
N VAL A 177 15.29 0.65 8.51
CA VAL A 177 16.14 1.49 7.67
C VAL A 177 17.01 2.40 8.53
N SER A 178 18.21 2.75 8.05
CA SER A 178 19.02 3.79 8.71
C SER A 178 18.46 5.19 8.46
N PRO A 179 18.68 6.14 9.40
CA PRO A 179 18.23 7.52 9.24
C PRO A 179 18.76 8.18 7.97
N GLU A 180 20.01 7.91 7.59
CA GLU A 180 20.67 8.51 6.42
C GLU A 180 19.99 8.07 5.13
N ILE A 181 19.66 6.78 5.00
CA ILE A 181 18.96 6.23 3.83
C ILE A 181 17.54 6.80 3.77
N ALA A 182 16.85 6.90 4.91
CA ALA A 182 15.50 7.46 4.96
C ALA A 182 15.46 8.94 4.55
N GLU A 183 16.41 9.75 5.00
CA GLU A 183 16.50 11.17 4.65
C GLU A 183 16.85 11.37 3.16
N ASP A 184 17.75 10.56 2.61
CA ASP A 184 18.07 10.61 1.18
C ASP A 184 16.91 10.15 0.31
N PHE A 185 16.18 9.11 0.74
CA PHE A 185 14.93 8.68 0.10
C PHE A 185 13.88 9.81 0.09
N LYS A 186 13.63 10.48 1.21
CA LYS A 186 12.69 11.60 1.28
C LYS A 186 13.00 12.67 0.23
N LYS A 187 14.27 13.06 0.10
CA LYS A 187 14.71 14.05 -0.88
C LYS A 187 14.43 13.59 -2.31
N LYS A 188 14.84 12.37 -2.64
CA LYS A 188 14.67 11.80 -3.99
C LYS A 188 13.19 11.60 -4.37
N PHE A 189 12.40 11.09 -3.43
CA PHE A 189 10.97 10.85 -3.70
C PHE A 189 10.17 12.16 -3.75
N SER A 190 10.54 13.16 -2.96
CA SER A 190 9.94 14.50 -3.05
C SER A 190 10.08 15.10 -4.45
N VAL A 191 11.23 14.94 -5.12
CA VAL A 191 11.43 15.41 -6.50
C VAL A 191 10.41 14.78 -7.46
N ILE A 192 10.15 13.47 -7.31
CA ILE A 192 9.14 12.76 -8.12
C ILE A 192 7.74 13.31 -7.84
N LEU A 193 7.41 13.52 -6.57
CA LEU A 193 6.09 14.03 -6.15
C LEU A 193 5.87 15.48 -6.59
N ASP A 194 6.89 16.32 -6.51
CA ASP A 194 6.84 17.71 -6.96
C ASP A 194 6.65 17.78 -8.49
N ASN A 195 7.40 16.97 -9.25
CA ASN A 195 7.23 16.85 -10.70
C ASN A 195 5.83 16.36 -11.10
N GLU A 196 5.23 15.44 -10.31
CA GLU A 196 3.87 14.95 -10.60
C GLU A 196 2.80 16.03 -10.42
N GLN A 197 3.02 17.02 -9.57
CA GLN A 197 2.09 18.13 -9.33
C GLN A 197 2.11 19.21 -10.41
N LEU A 198 3.14 19.27 -11.23
CA LEU A 198 3.26 20.25 -12.33
C LEU A 198 2.21 20.02 -13.42
N LYS A 199 2.03 21.03 -14.27
CA LYS A 199 1.27 20.86 -15.51
C LYS A 199 2.06 19.95 -16.48
N LYS A 200 1.37 19.35 -17.43
CA LYS A 200 1.97 18.36 -18.34
C LYS A 200 3.16 18.92 -19.11
N GLU A 201 3.03 20.16 -19.57
CA GLU A 201 4.05 20.90 -20.32
C GLU A 201 5.24 21.38 -19.48
N GLU A 202 5.09 21.41 -18.16
CA GLU A 202 6.10 21.86 -17.21
C GLU A 202 6.87 20.68 -16.59
N LYS A 203 6.39 19.44 -16.80
CA LYS A 203 7.02 18.24 -16.23
C LYS A 203 8.38 17.95 -16.87
N ASP A 204 9.37 17.70 -16.04
CA ASP A 204 10.64 17.13 -16.48
C ASP A 204 10.45 15.64 -16.82
N VAL A 205 10.59 15.32 -18.09
CA VAL A 205 10.43 13.94 -18.62
C VAL A 205 11.56 12.99 -18.21
N SER A 206 12.69 13.52 -17.73
CA SER A 206 13.78 12.71 -17.19
C SER A 206 13.50 12.18 -15.78
N ILE A 207 12.53 12.79 -15.06
CA ILE A 207 12.09 12.35 -13.74
C ILE A 207 11.00 11.29 -13.90
N PRO A 208 11.15 10.09 -13.32
CA PRO A 208 10.13 9.05 -13.37
C PRO A 208 8.78 9.56 -12.85
N SER A 209 7.66 9.15 -13.47
CA SER A 209 6.36 9.46 -12.89
C SER A 209 6.15 8.70 -11.59
N MET A 210 5.41 9.30 -10.66
CA MET A 210 5.00 8.64 -9.41
C MET A 210 4.30 7.30 -9.68
N GLY A 211 3.39 7.27 -10.67
CA GLY A 211 2.66 6.05 -11.03
C GLY A 211 3.57 4.91 -11.45
N ASN A 212 4.57 5.18 -12.29
CA ASN A 212 5.56 4.18 -12.73
C ASN A 212 6.44 3.71 -11.56
N THR A 213 6.91 4.63 -10.73
CA THR A 213 7.72 4.30 -9.53
C THR A 213 6.96 3.36 -8.60
N LEU A 214 5.69 3.66 -8.30
CA LEU A 214 4.85 2.81 -7.44
C LEU A 214 4.51 1.47 -8.09
N PHE A 215 4.24 1.43 -9.38
CA PHE A 215 3.97 0.20 -10.13
C PHE A 215 5.18 -0.74 -10.14
N ASN A 216 6.36 -0.22 -10.44
CA ASN A 216 7.59 -1.00 -10.46
C ASN A 216 7.96 -1.50 -9.06
N ALA A 217 7.81 -0.66 -8.03
CA ALA A 217 8.01 -1.04 -6.65
C ALA A 217 7.06 -2.18 -6.23
N ASP A 218 5.80 -2.13 -6.64
CA ASP A 218 4.81 -3.17 -6.33
C ASP A 218 5.15 -4.52 -6.99
N LYS A 219 5.62 -4.49 -8.24
CA LYS A 219 6.11 -5.68 -8.95
C LYS A 219 7.31 -6.29 -8.26
N LYS A 220 8.35 -5.50 -7.96
CA LYS A 220 9.55 -5.94 -7.22
C LYS A 220 9.20 -6.48 -5.83
N ALA A 221 8.27 -5.85 -5.11
CA ALA A 221 7.80 -6.32 -3.81
C ALA A 221 7.21 -7.74 -3.90
N THR A 222 6.46 -8.02 -4.95
CA THR A 222 5.90 -9.36 -5.18
C THR A 222 6.98 -10.41 -5.47
N GLU A 223 8.01 -10.04 -6.22
CA GLU A 223 9.17 -10.89 -6.49
C GLU A 223 9.98 -11.15 -5.20
N LEU A 224 10.22 -10.13 -4.39
CA LEU A 224 10.88 -10.24 -3.08
C LEU A 224 10.13 -11.22 -2.16
N CYS A 225 8.81 -11.10 -2.04
CA CYS A 225 8.01 -12.02 -1.23
C CYS A 225 8.16 -13.48 -1.68
N LYS A 226 8.21 -13.75 -2.98
CA LYS A 226 8.44 -15.10 -3.51
C LYS A 226 9.81 -15.63 -3.14
N LEU A 227 10.87 -14.86 -3.39
CA LEU A 227 12.26 -15.25 -3.08
C LEU A 227 12.44 -15.57 -1.59
N TYR A 228 11.92 -14.72 -0.69
CA TYR A 228 11.98 -14.97 0.75
C TYR A 228 11.21 -16.23 1.15
N SER A 229 10.06 -16.50 0.54
CA SER A 229 9.26 -17.69 0.85
C SER A 229 9.93 -18.99 0.37
N GLU A 230 10.65 -18.97 -0.74
CA GLU A 230 11.41 -20.10 -1.26
C GLU A 230 12.61 -20.41 -0.37
N ASN A 231 13.40 -19.41 0.00
CA ASN A 231 14.54 -19.55 0.89
C ASN A 231 14.14 -20.10 2.28
N THR A 232 12.99 -19.66 2.81
CA THR A 232 12.48 -20.16 4.10
C THR A 232 12.09 -21.64 4.02
N LYS A 233 11.52 -22.09 2.90
CA LYS A 233 11.18 -23.50 2.67
C LYS A 233 12.43 -24.37 2.57
N GLU A 234 13.47 -23.94 1.87
CA GLU A 234 14.74 -24.67 1.75
C GLU A 234 15.43 -24.82 3.10
N GLN A 235 15.46 -23.78 3.93
CA GLN A 235 16.00 -23.84 5.29
C GLN A 235 15.22 -24.82 6.17
N THR A 236 13.90 -24.82 6.10
CA THR A 236 13.06 -25.76 6.85
C THR A 236 13.26 -27.20 6.41
N ILE A 237 13.44 -27.46 5.11
CA ILE A 237 13.72 -28.80 4.57
C ILE A 237 15.10 -29.27 5.00
N SER A 238 16.10 -28.38 4.98
CA SER A 238 17.48 -28.71 5.42
C SER A 238 17.53 -29.02 6.91
N GLN A 239 16.80 -28.26 7.75
CA GLN A 239 16.71 -28.56 9.18
C GLN A 239 16.01 -29.90 9.46
N LYS A 240 14.91 -30.20 8.78
CA LYS A 240 14.23 -31.51 8.92
C LYS A 240 15.10 -32.69 8.48
N LYS A 241 15.93 -32.54 7.45
CA LYS A 241 16.88 -33.57 7.04
C LYS A 241 17.97 -33.81 8.08
N ASN A 242 18.47 -32.77 8.73
CA ASN A 242 19.46 -32.89 9.79
C ASN A 242 18.89 -33.58 11.05
N PHE A 243 17.65 -33.31 11.43
CA PHE A 243 16.97 -33.96 12.56
C PHE A 243 16.68 -35.47 12.28
N SER A 244 16.42 -35.85 11.03
CA SER A 244 16.17 -37.25 10.69
C SER A 244 17.45 -38.13 10.63
N TYR A 245 18.64 -37.53 10.57
CA TYR A 245 19.91 -38.25 10.59
C TYR A 245 20.42 -38.53 12.01
N ASP A 246 20.00 -37.75 13.01
CA ASP A 246 20.41 -37.95 14.40
C ASP A 246 19.58 -39.03 15.13
N ASP A 247 18.32 -39.25 14.72
CA ASP A 247 17.43 -40.26 15.30
C ASP A 247 17.77 -41.70 14.86
N ASP A 248 18.49 -41.89 13.76
CA ASP A 248 18.86 -43.21 13.25
C ASP A 248 20.20 -43.76 13.84
N MET A 249 20.89 -42.99 14.69
CA MET A 249 22.17 -43.39 15.29
C MET A 249 22.09 -43.89 16.74
N GLU A 250 20.92 -43.91 17.37
CA GLU A 250 20.77 -44.42 18.77
C GLU A 250 20.21 -45.84 18.89
N MET A 251 20.13 -46.61 17.82
CA MET A 251 19.67 -48.02 17.88
C MET A 251 20.72 -49.06 17.48
N CYS A 252 21.97 -48.89 17.86
CA CYS A 252 22.98 -49.91 17.76
C CYS A 252 23.86 -49.97 19.02
N PHE A 253 23.29 -50.46 20.14
CA PHE A 253 24.02 -51.12 21.22
C PHE A 253 23.08 -52.03 22.00
#